data_98d4e14fdb58fa4568a19bf922b41c5f
#
_entry.id   98d4e14fdb58fa4568a19bf922b41c5f
#
_cell.length_a   1.000
_cell.length_b   1.000
_cell.length_c   1.000
_cell.angle_alpha   90.00
_cell.angle_beta   90.00
_cell.angle_gamma   90.00
#
_symmetry.space_group_name_H-M   'P 1'
#
loop_
_entity.id
_entity.type
_entity.pdbx_description
1 polymer ?
#
loop_
_entity_poly.entity_id
_entity_poly.type
_entity_poly.pdbx_seq_one_letter_code
_entity_poly.pdbx_strand_id
1 'polypeptide(L)'
;MKIAICDDQMIIHTELKKHLENYAQKRNLIMIYNDFTNGLDLIGSQNEYDIIFMDYQMAEIDGLETARQIRKKNNETAIIFLTSFPDIVFDTFEVNAYRFLVKPIDDDKLEAALDSYLADNDESNFILIKTDENNKKININDIIYIEASDKYCNIRTDEGTVLFKKTLSEIEKMLPEDKFFRCHRTYLVGFRHIVSHTSTDILFDNKERALISRVKISPFKKAFTNYIKRYNFRKGI
;
A
#
# COMPACT_ATOMS: atom_id res chain seq x y z
N MET A 1 -8.12 13.31 -7.50
CA MET A 1 -7.99 11.86 -7.59
C MET A 1 -8.75 11.38 -8.81
N LYS A 2 -8.11 10.61 -9.71
CA LYS A 2 -8.73 10.04 -10.92
C LYS A 2 -9.14 8.59 -10.63
N ILE A 3 -10.40 8.28 -10.85
CA ILE A 3 -10.99 6.96 -10.54
C ILE A 3 -11.56 6.35 -11.81
N ALA A 4 -11.20 5.11 -12.09
CA ALA A 4 -11.90 4.29 -13.07
C ALA A 4 -12.89 3.38 -12.35
N ILE A 5 -14.07 3.21 -12.94
CA ILE A 5 -15.08 2.25 -12.52
C ILE A 5 -15.30 1.30 -13.69
N CYS A 6 -15.03 0.01 -13.49
CA CYS A 6 -15.15 -1.02 -14.51
C CYS A 6 -16.09 -2.12 -14.02
N ASP A 7 -17.31 -2.09 -14.55
CA ASP A 7 -18.42 -3.00 -14.18
C ASP A 7 -19.39 -3.05 -15.36
N ASP A 8 -19.88 -4.21 -15.74
CA ASP A 8 -20.82 -4.34 -16.87
C ASP A 8 -22.24 -3.84 -16.52
N GLN A 9 -22.52 -3.57 -15.25
CA GLN A 9 -23.80 -3.11 -14.74
C GLN A 9 -23.76 -1.61 -14.41
N MET A 10 -24.34 -0.76 -15.26
CA MET A 10 -24.39 0.69 -15.06
C MET A 10 -25.06 1.15 -13.75
N ILE A 11 -25.88 0.30 -13.15
CA ILE A 11 -26.47 0.59 -11.83
C ILE A 11 -25.39 0.67 -10.75
N ILE A 12 -24.38 -0.19 -10.82
CA ILE A 12 -23.24 -0.20 -9.88
C ILE A 12 -22.41 1.08 -10.02
N HIS A 13 -22.20 1.57 -11.25
CA HIS A 13 -21.50 2.85 -11.45
C HIS A 13 -22.23 4.00 -10.74
N THR A 14 -23.55 4.04 -10.88
CA THR A 14 -24.36 5.10 -10.26
C THR A 14 -24.32 5.01 -8.74
N GLU A 15 -24.48 3.80 -8.20
CA GLU A 15 -24.43 3.53 -6.76
C GLU A 15 -23.06 3.89 -6.18
N LEU A 16 -21.97 3.36 -6.78
CA LEU A 16 -20.61 3.62 -6.32
C LEU A 16 -20.26 5.11 -6.38
N LYS A 17 -20.61 5.82 -7.45
CA LYS A 17 -20.38 7.27 -7.56
C LYS A 17 -21.05 8.03 -6.43
N LYS A 18 -22.28 7.68 -6.08
CA LYS A 18 -22.99 8.31 -4.96
C LYS A 18 -22.24 8.16 -3.64
N HIS A 19 -21.72 6.97 -3.35
CA HIS A 19 -20.91 6.71 -2.15
C HIS A 19 -19.58 7.50 -2.19
N LEU A 20 -18.90 7.50 -3.35
CA LEU A 20 -17.66 8.24 -3.56
C LEU A 20 -17.84 9.75 -3.46
N GLU A 21 -18.93 10.31 -3.98
CA GLU A 21 -19.26 11.74 -3.88
C GLU A 21 -19.52 12.14 -2.43
N ASN A 22 -20.28 11.33 -1.69
CA ASN A 22 -20.49 11.54 -0.25
C ASN A 22 -19.16 11.57 0.52
N TYR A 23 -18.28 10.62 0.24
CA TYR A 23 -16.95 10.58 0.84
C TYR A 23 -16.11 11.80 0.45
N ALA A 24 -16.09 12.16 -0.84
CA ALA A 24 -15.34 13.30 -1.36
C ALA A 24 -15.80 14.61 -0.70
N GLN A 25 -17.10 14.79 -0.53
CA GLN A 25 -17.67 15.96 0.14
C GLN A 25 -17.22 16.05 1.62
N LYS A 26 -17.29 14.93 2.36
CA LYS A 26 -16.84 14.87 3.77
C LYS A 26 -15.35 15.23 3.93
N ARG A 27 -14.51 14.94 2.93
CA ARG A 27 -13.05 15.10 2.98
C ARG A 27 -12.53 16.28 2.16
N ASN A 28 -13.41 17.06 1.52
CA ASN A 28 -13.07 18.17 0.62
C ASN A 28 -12.11 17.74 -0.50
N LEU A 29 -12.41 16.59 -1.14
CA LEU A 29 -11.61 15.99 -2.21
C LEU A 29 -12.25 16.25 -3.56
N ILE A 30 -11.44 16.39 -4.61
CA ILE A 30 -11.89 16.44 -6.00
C ILE A 30 -11.63 15.06 -6.60
N MET A 31 -12.71 14.41 -7.08
CA MET A 31 -12.67 13.12 -7.77
C MET A 31 -13.14 13.27 -9.21
N ILE A 32 -12.44 12.62 -10.13
CA ILE A 32 -12.77 12.58 -11.56
C ILE A 32 -13.01 11.12 -11.91
N TYR A 33 -14.14 10.83 -12.51
CA TYR A 33 -14.59 9.46 -12.80
C TYR A 33 -14.52 9.15 -14.28
N ASN A 34 -14.09 7.95 -14.63
CA ASN A 34 -14.22 7.36 -15.95
C ASN A 34 -14.92 6.00 -15.82
N ASP A 35 -15.93 5.78 -16.64
CA ASP A 35 -16.74 4.55 -16.64
C ASP A 35 -16.31 3.63 -17.76
N PHE A 36 -16.22 2.35 -17.47
CA PHE A 36 -15.92 1.28 -18.40
C PHE A 36 -16.88 0.12 -18.14
N THR A 37 -17.54 -0.35 -19.18
CA THR A 37 -18.47 -1.50 -19.10
C THR A 37 -17.80 -2.83 -19.39
N ASN A 38 -16.52 -2.82 -19.76
CA ASN A 38 -15.71 -4.01 -20.00
C ASN A 38 -14.22 -3.74 -19.73
N GLY A 39 -13.46 -4.81 -19.52
CA GLY A 39 -12.04 -4.72 -19.20
C GLY A 39 -11.17 -4.28 -20.39
N LEU A 40 -11.58 -4.58 -21.62
CA LEU A 40 -10.78 -4.26 -22.82
C LEU A 40 -10.70 -2.74 -23.04
N ASP A 41 -11.82 -2.03 -22.86
CA ASP A 41 -11.87 -0.58 -22.98
C ASP A 41 -11.00 0.10 -21.89
N LEU A 42 -11.01 -0.43 -20.67
CA LEU A 42 -10.15 0.06 -19.61
C LEU A 42 -8.66 -0.17 -19.93
N ILE A 43 -8.28 -1.35 -20.40
CA ILE A 43 -6.89 -1.66 -20.81
C ILE A 43 -6.45 -0.78 -21.98
N GLY A 44 -7.35 -0.46 -22.90
CA GLY A 44 -7.12 0.42 -24.07
C GLY A 44 -7.03 1.91 -23.69
N SER A 45 -7.49 2.29 -22.51
CA SER A 45 -7.43 3.69 -22.06
C SER A 45 -6.00 4.19 -21.95
N GLN A 46 -5.77 5.42 -22.42
CA GLN A 46 -4.49 6.13 -22.29
C GLN A 46 -4.40 6.93 -20.97
N ASN A 47 -5.45 6.89 -20.15
CA ASN A 47 -5.47 7.60 -18.88
C ASN A 47 -4.77 6.79 -17.79
N GLU A 48 -4.09 7.49 -16.90
CA GLU A 48 -3.61 6.94 -15.64
C GLU A 48 -4.65 7.19 -14.55
N TYR A 49 -4.89 6.19 -13.71
CA TYR A 49 -5.86 6.22 -12.63
C TYR A 49 -5.16 6.00 -11.29
N ASP A 50 -5.59 6.75 -10.28
CA ASP A 50 -5.16 6.56 -8.90
C ASP A 50 -5.78 5.29 -8.33
N ILE A 51 -7.08 5.09 -8.57
CA ILE A 51 -7.85 3.93 -8.11
C ILE A 51 -8.69 3.39 -9.27
N ILE A 52 -8.72 2.07 -9.38
CA ILE A 52 -9.65 1.34 -10.26
C ILE A 52 -10.56 0.50 -9.37
N PHE A 53 -11.87 0.78 -9.42
CA PHE A 53 -12.87 -0.15 -8.92
C PHE A 53 -13.22 -1.13 -10.04
N MET A 54 -13.01 -2.42 -9.79
CA MET A 54 -13.08 -3.48 -10.79
C MET A 54 -14.08 -4.54 -10.39
N ASP A 55 -15.11 -4.76 -11.19
CA ASP A 55 -15.93 -5.95 -10.98
C ASP A 55 -15.10 -7.20 -11.31
N TYR A 56 -15.30 -8.24 -10.52
CA TYR A 56 -14.63 -9.51 -10.76
C TYR A 56 -15.19 -10.24 -11.97
N GLN A 57 -16.53 -10.24 -12.12
CA GLN A 57 -17.22 -10.94 -13.21
C GLN A 57 -17.74 -9.97 -14.25
N MET A 58 -17.10 -9.96 -15.39
CA MET A 58 -17.52 -9.18 -16.56
C MET A 58 -17.54 -10.07 -17.79
N ALA A 59 -18.35 -9.70 -18.79
CA ALA A 59 -18.34 -10.35 -20.09
C ALA A 59 -17.01 -10.11 -20.83
N GLU A 60 -16.66 -10.98 -21.76
CA GLU A 60 -15.46 -10.97 -22.63
C GLU A 60 -14.16 -11.24 -21.89
N ILE A 61 -13.80 -10.41 -20.95
CA ILE A 61 -12.60 -10.55 -20.11
C ILE A 61 -12.97 -10.27 -18.64
N ASP A 62 -12.64 -11.19 -17.75
CA ASP A 62 -12.94 -11.00 -16.33
C ASP A 62 -12.03 -9.95 -15.67
N GLY A 63 -12.43 -9.51 -14.46
CA GLY A 63 -11.69 -8.49 -13.74
C GLY A 63 -10.28 -8.92 -13.34
N LEU A 64 -10.06 -10.22 -13.09
CA LEU A 64 -8.75 -10.72 -12.71
C LEU A 64 -7.76 -10.65 -13.87
N GLU A 65 -8.16 -11.10 -15.06
CA GLU A 65 -7.32 -11.01 -16.26
C GLU A 65 -7.12 -9.55 -16.70
N THR A 66 -8.16 -8.72 -16.57
CA THR A 66 -8.06 -7.27 -16.77
C THR A 66 -6.99 -6.67 -15.86
N ALA A 67 -7.02 -7.01 -14.56
CA ALA A 67 -6.03 -6.55 -13.59
C ALA A 67 -4.61 -7.05 -13.92
N ARG A 68 -4.45 -8.31 -14.35
CA ARG A 68 -3.15 -8.83 -14.80
C ARG A 68 -2.56 -8.02 -15.97
N GLN A 69 -3.40 -7.64 -16.93
CA GLN A 69 -2.94 -6.83 -18.06
C GLN A 69 -2.59 -5.41 -17.66
N ILE A 70 -3.34 -4.81 -16.74
CA ILE A 70 -3.02 -3.50 -16.16
C ILE A 70 -1.68 -3.57 -15.42
N ARG A 71 -1.44 -4.60 -14.60
CA ARG A 71 -0.18 -4.78 -13.86
C ARG A 71 1.06 -4.89 -14.75
N LYS A 72 0.94 -5.42 -15.95
CA LYS A 72 2.04 -5.43 -16.93
C LYS A 72 2.47 -4.02 -17.38
N LYS A 73 1.56 -3.04 -17.31
CA LYS A 73 1.81 -1.66 -17.75
C LYS A 73 2.06 -0.72 -16.57
N ASN A 74 1.35 -0.92 -15.47
CA ASN A 74 1.37 -0.04 -14.30
C ASN A 74 1.14 -0.86 -13.01
N ASN A 75 2.10 -0.79 -12.12
CA ASN A 75 2.06 -1.50 -10.83
C ASN A 75 1.57 -0.60 -9.67
N GLU A 76 1.47 0.72 -9.89
CA GLU A 76 1.19 1.69 -8.82
C GLU A 76 -0.31 1.96 -8.62
N THR A 77 -1.13 1.80 -9.68
CA THR A 77 -2.57 2.02 -9.58
C THR A 77 -3.21 1.09 -8.55
N ALA A 78 -3.96 1.64 -7.59
CA ALA A 78 -4.69 0.81 -6.63
C ALA A 78 -5.89 0.14 -7.32
N ILE A 79 -5.97 -1.20 -7.26
CA ILE A 79 -7.11 -1.96 -7.77
C ILE A 79 -7.93 -2.43 -6.58
N ILE A 80 -9.19 -1.97 -6.51
CA ILE A 80 -10.18 -2.38 -5.53
C ILE A 80 -11.23 -3.22 -6.25
N PHE A 81 -11.29 -4.51 -5.93
CA PHE A 81 -12.31 -5.37 -6.51
C PHE A 81 -13.67 -5.16 -5.84
N LEU A 82 -14.71 -5.09 -6.68
CA LEU A 82 -16.10 -5.17 -6.26
C LEU A 82 -16.62 -6.57 -6.63
N THR A 83 -17.14 -7.33 -5.70
CA THR A 83 -17.59 -8.69 -6.00
C THR A 83 -18.83 -9.08 -5.21
N SER A 84 -19.68 -9.87 -5.82
CA SER A 84 -20.78 -10.57 -5.12
C SER A 84 -20.34 -11.89 -4.48
N PHE A 85 -19.07 -12.30 -4.69
CA PHE A 85 -18.54 -13.61 -4.31
C PHE A 85 -17.32 -13.46 -3.38
N PRO A 86 -17.51 -13.50 -2.05
CA PRO A 86 -16.43 -13.28 -1.08
C PRO A 86 -15.33 -14.37 -1.11
N ASP A 87 -15.63 -15.56 -1.64
CA ASP A 87 -14.68 -16.69 -1.64
C ASP A 87 -13.56 -16.56 -2.69
N ILE A 88 -13.65 -15.58 -3.60
CA ILE A 88 -12.70 -15.37 -4.72
C ILE A 88 -11.44 -14.58 -4.29
N VAL A 89 -11.38 -14.15 -3.05
CA VAL A 89 -10.26 -13.33 -2.51
C VAL A 89 -8.88 -13.95 -2.76
N PHE A 90 -8.78 -15.29 -2.84
CA PHE A 90 -7.50 -15.98 -3.01
C PHE A 90 -6.85 -15.77 -4.39
N ASP A 91 -7.63 -15.66 -5.46
CA ASP A 91 -7.09 -15.55 -6.83
C ASP A 91 -6.50 -14.17 -7.12
N THR A 92 -6.86 -13.19 -6.34
CA THR A 92 -6.52 -11.78 -6.59
C THR A 92 -5.24 -11.32 -5.87
N PHE A 93 -4.64 -12.17 -5.03
CA PHE A 93 -3.29 -11.92 -4.51
C PHE A 93 -2.25 -11.85 -5.63
N GLU A 94 -2.45 -12.58 -6.73
CA GLU A 94 -1.56 -12.58 -7.89
C GLU A 94 -1.46 -11.21 -8.58
N VAL A 95 -2.50 -10.38 -8.48
CA VAL A 95 -2.57 -9.07 -9.16
C VAL A 95 -2.33 -7.90 -8.21
N ASN A 96 -1.86 -8.18 -6.99
CA ASN A 96 -1.59 -7.15 -6.00
C ASN A 96 -2.82 -6.24 -5.78
N ALA A 97 -3.99 -6.87 -5.55
CA ALA A 97 -5.23 -6.14 -5.27
C ALA A 97 -5.07 -5.30 -4.00
N TYR A 98 -5.45 -4.03 -4.07
CA TYR A 98 -5.37 -3.13 -2.93
C TYR A 98 -6.38 -3.50 -1.85
N ARG A 99 -7.64 -3.79 -2.28
CA ARG A 99 -8.76 -4.14 -1.40
C ARG A 99 -9.83 -4.95 -2.14
N PHE A 100 -10.73 -5.53 -1.34
CA PHE A 100 -11.97 -6.14 -1.77
C PHE A 100 -13.15 -5.50 -1.06
N LEU A 101 -14.20 -5.22 -1.83
CA LEU A 101 -15.48 -4.77 -1.31
C LEU A 101 -16.55 -5.73 -1.84
N VAL A 102 -17.38 -6.25 -0.94
CA VAL A 102 -18.48 -7.15 -1.29
C VAL A 102 -19.69 -6.30 -1.62
N LYS A 103 -20.34 -6.61 -2.75
CA LYS A 103 -21.64 -6.02 -3.13
C LYS A 103 -22.76 -6.58 -2.22
N PRO A 104 -23.72 -5.75 -1.72
CA PRO A 104 -23.86 -4.32 -1.96
C PRO A 104 -22.76 -3.52 -1.23
N ILE A 105 -22.43 -2.32 -1.76
CA ILE A 105 -21.35 -1.50 -1.26
C ILE A 105 -21.68 -0.97 0.15
N ASP A 106 -20.83 -1.30 1.09
CA ASP A 106 -20.89 -0.82 2.48
C ASP A 106 -20.09 0.47 2.62
N ASP A 107 -20.73 1.54 3.10
CA ASP A 107 -20.08 2.86 3.25
C ASP A 107 -18.85 2.81 4.15
N ASP A 108 -18.94 2.12 5.30
CA ASP A 108 -17.84 2.08 6.27
C ASP A 108 -16.61 1.35 5.68
N LYS A 109 -16.84 0.28 4.93
CA LYS A 109 -15.78 -0.47 4.26
C LYS A 109 -15.17 0.31 3.10
N LEU A 110 -15.97 1.01 2.32
CA LEU A 110 -15.49 1.89 1.26
C LEU A 110 -14.68 3.04 1.84
N GLU A 111 -15.19 3.74 2.86
CA GLU A 111 -14.47 4.82 3.53
C GLU A 111 -13.14 4.31 4.11
N ALA A 112 -13.13 3.16 4.77
CA ALA A 112 -11.89 2.56 5.31
C ALA A 112 -10.87 2.21 4.21
N ALA A 113 -11.33 1.77 3.03
CA ALA A 113 -10.46 1.50 1.89
C ALA A 113 -9.83 2.78 1.33
N LEU A 114 -10.64 3.82 1.16
CA LEU A 114 -10.20 5.12 0.66
C LEU A 114 -9.29 5.85 1.66
N ASP A 115 -9.61 5.81 2.96
CA ASP A 115 -8.77 6.38 4.01
C ASP A 115 -7.39 5.71 4.06
N SER A 116 -7.35 4.37 3.89
CA SER A 116 -6.09 3.65 3.78
C SER A 116 -5.30 4.09 2.55
N TYR A 117 -5.97 4.22 1.39
CA TYR A 117 -5.33 4.68 0.16
C TYR A 117 -4.74 6.07 0.30
N LEU A 118 -5.50 7.02 0.85
CA LEU A 118 -5.01 8.39 1.08
C LEU A 118 -3.83 8.41 2.04
N ALA A 119 -3.89 7.61 3.11
CA ALA A 119 -2.80 7.51 4.07
C ALA A 119 -1.53 6.87 3.47
N ASP A 120 -1.66 5.91 2.55
CA ASP A 120 -0.53 5.28 1.87
C ASP A 120 0.10 6.21 0.81
N ASN A 121 -0.70 7.08 0.20
CA ASN A 121 -0.28 8.01 -0.86
C ASN A 121 -0.10 9.46 -0.39
N ASP A 122 -0.12 9.72 0.91
CA ASP A 122 0.21 11.04 1.46
C ASP A 122 1.67 11.38 1.11
N GLU A 123 1.90 12.60 0.59
CA GLU A 123 3.25 13.08 0.24
C GLU A 123 4.23 13.03 1.42
N SER A 124 3.71 13.11 2.65
CA SER A 124 4.51 12.91 3.86
C SER A 124 5.07 11.48 4.00
N ASN A 125 4.53 10.52 3.24
CA ASN A 125 5.01 9.14 3.21
C ASN A 125 6.16 8.90 2.21
N PHE A 126 6.73 9.95 1.63
CA PHE A 126 7.88 9.80 0.74
C PHE A 126 9.12 10.47 1.31
N ILE A 127 10.27 9.86 1.09
CA ILE A 127 11.57 10.47 1.31
C ILE A 127 12.28 10.66 -0.03
N LEU A 128 12.93 11.83 -0.19
CA LEU A 128 13.79 12.09 -1.32
C LEU A 128 15.23 11.71 -0.98
N ILE A 129 15.76 10.74 -1.71
CA ILE A 129 17.15 10.32 -1.60
C ILE A 129 17.95 10.91 -2.74
N LYS A 130 18.90 11.75 -2.41
CA LYS A 130 19.90 12.23 -3.37
C LYS A 130 20.96 11.16 -3.55
N THR A 131 21.06 10.57 -4.72
CA THR A 131 22.15 9.73 -5.16
C THR A 131 23.11 10.54 -6.05
N ASP A 132 24.24 10.00 -6.41
CA ASP A 132 25.22 10.70 -7.27
C ASP A 132 24.68 10.91 -8.70
N GLU A 133 23.75 10.09 -9.14
CA GLU A 133 23.21 10.11 -10.50
C GLU A 133 21.84 10.77 -10.58
N ASN A 134 20.98 10.59 -9.57
CA ASN A 134 19.58 11.01 -9.60
C ASN A 134 19.00 11.30 -8.21
N ASN A 135 17.82 11.97 -8.19
CA ASN A 135 16.98 12.04 -7.00
C ASN A 135 15.97 10.88 -7.07
N LYS A 136 16.01 9.96 -6.10
CA LYS A 136 15.03 8.87 -5.99
C LYS A 136 13.99 9.23 -4.93
N LYS A 137 12.71 9.20 -5.30
CA LYS A 137 11.57 9.29 -4.37
C LYS A 137 11.26 7.87 -3.90
N ILE A 138 11.28 7.61 -2.58
CA ILE A 138 10.97 6.30 -1.99
C ILE A 138 9.77 6.47 -1.07
N ASN A 139 8.75 5.64 -1.25
CA ASN A 139 7.66 5.54 -0.29
C ASN A 139 8.19 4.87 0.99
N ILE A 140 7.99 5.51 2.14
CA ILE A 140 8.45 4.97 3.42
C ILE A 140 7.77 3.65 3.78
N ASN A 141 6.57 3.38 3.24
CA ASN A 141 5.87 2.13 3.47
C ASN A 141 6.51 0.94 2.74
N ASP A 142 7.36 1.19 1.73
CA ASP A 142 8.09 0.16 0.98
C ASP A 142 9.45 -0.15 1.61
N ILE A 143 9.85 0.61 2.63
CA ILE A 143 11.11 0.40 3.34
C ILE A 143 10.95 -0.76 4.32
N ILE A 144 11.63 -1.87 4.00
CA ILE A 144 11.64 -3.08 4.84
C ILE A 144 12.53 -2.84 6.06
N TYR A 145 13.79 -2.47 5.81
CA TYR A 145 14.71 -2.05 6.84
C TYR A 145 15.82 -1.15 6.26
N ILE A 146 16.55 -0.50 7.15
CA ILE A 146 17.72 0.31 6.83
C ILE A 146 18.89 -0.22 7.63
N GLU A 147 19.98 -0.52 6.92
CA GLU A 147 21.21 -1.04 7.51
C GLU A 147 22.35 -0.03 7.38
N ALA A 148 23.03 0.26 8.51
CA ALA A 148 24.22 1.09 8.48
C ALA A 148 25.41 0.33 7.87
N SER A 149 26.09 0.97 6.91
CA SER A 149 27.30 0.48 6.27
C SER A 149 28.33 1.61 6.21
N ASP A 150 29.28 1.60 7.13
CA ASP A 150 30.31 2.63 7.29
C ASP A 150 29.75 4.06 7.38
N LYS A 151 29.93 4.86 6.33
CA LYS A 151 29.48 6.27 6.24
C LYS A 151 28.08 6.42 5.59
N TYR A 152 27.48 5.34 5.15
CA TYR A 152 26.25 5.30 4.38
C TYR A 152 25.23 4.40 5.06
N CYS A 153 24.00 4.41 4.53
CA CYS A 153 22.99 3.42 4.88
C CYS A 153 22.46 2.77 3.61
N ASN A 154 22.21 1.48 3.70
CA ASN A 154 21.50 0.71 2.70
C ASN A 154 20.02 0.67 3.07
N ILE A 155 19.17 1.29 2.25
CA ILE A 155 17.71 1.23 2.39
C ILE A 155 17.25 0.04 1.57
N ARG A 156 16.70 -0.96 2.23
CA ARG A 156 16.15 -2.16 1.60
C ARG A 156 14.66 -1.97 1.35
N THR A 157 14.26 -2.18 0.10
CA THR A 157 12.86 -2.18 -0.37
C THR A 157 12.59 -3.46 -1.16
N ASP A 158 11.34 -3.72 -1.53
CA ASP A 158 10.98 -4.84 -2.42
C ASP A 158 11.62 -4.72 -3.81
N GLU A 159 11.85 -3.49 -4.30
CA GLU A 159 12.52 -3.22 -5.57
C GLU A 159 14.04 -3.41 -5.52
N GLY A 160 14.62 -3.53 -4.34
CA GLY A 160 16.05 -3.68 -4.15
C GLY A 160 16.65 -2.78 -3.06
N THR A 161 17.94 -2.50 -3.17
CA THR A 161 18.68 -1.72 -2.17
C THR A 161 19.08 -0.37 -2.76
N VAL A 162 18.83 0.70 -1.99
CA VAL A 162 19.22 2.06 -2.35
C VAL A 162 20.27 2.57 -1.34
N LEU A 163 21.42 3.01 -1.84
CA LEU A 163 22.46 3.62 -1.01
C LEU A 163 22.09 5.07 -0.67
N PHE A 164 22.09 5.40 0.62
CA PHE A 164 21.83 6.75 1.09
C PHE A 164 23.04 7.30 1.88
N LYS A 165 23.53 8.46 1.44
CA LYS A 165 24.70 9.13 2.02
C LYS A 165 24.33 9.90 3.31
N LYS A 166 23.72 9.19 4.26
CA LYS A 166 23.36 9.69 5.60
C LYS A 166 23.61 8.61 6.64
N THR A 167 23.83 9.06 7.86
CA THR A 167 23.92 8.16 9.01
C THR A 167 22.54 7.62 9.41
N LEU A 168 22.52 6.45 10.04
CA LEU A 168 21.27 5.85 10.53
C LEU A 168 20.51 6.78 11.49
N SER A 169 21.22 7.58 12.29
CA SER A 169 20.59 8.54 13.22
C SER A 169 19.99 9.75 12.53
N GLU A 170 20.49 10.16 11.37
CA GLU A 170 19.88 11.21 10.56
C GLU A 170 18.60 10.68 9.88
N ILE A 171 18.66 9.44 9.35
CA ILE A 171 17.51 8.81 8.69
C ILE A 171 16.39 8.53 9.72
N GLU A 172 16.74 8.07 10.91
CA GLU A 172 15.78 7.84 12.00
C GLU A 172 14.94 9.08 12.31
N LYS A 173 15.54 10.29 12.26
CA LYS A 173 14.83 11.56 12.46
C LYS A 173 13.93 11.98 11.28
N MET A 174 14.16 11.41 10.10
CA MET A 174 13.36 11.70 8.89
C MET A 174 12.13 10.79 8.78
N LEU A 175 12.09 9.70 9.53
CA LEU A 175 11.05 8.69 9.45
C LEU A 175 10.10 8.76 10.64
N PRO A 176 8.80 8.43 10.45
CA PRO A 176 7.83 8.43 11.52
C PRO A 176 8.14 7.38 12.59
N GLU A 177 8.23 7.80 13.85
CA GLU A 177 8.54 6.92 14.99
C GLU A 177 7.48 5.83 15.22
N ASP A 178 6.25 6.05 14.78
CA ASP A 178 5.16 5.09 14.88
C ASP A 178 5.17 4.00 13.79
N LYS A 179 5.99 4.18 12.73
CA LYS A 179 6.17 3.21 11.64
C LYS A 179 7.53 2.51 11.66
N PHE A 180 8.53 3.12 12.28
CA PHE A 180 9.91 2.62 12.30
C PHE A 180 10.45 2.46 13.71
N PHE A 181 11.40 1.54 13.87
CA PHE A 181 12.04 1.29 15.15
C PHE A 181 13.51 0.94 14.99
N ARG A 182 14.37 1.65 15.72
CA ARG A 182 15.80 1.33 15.78
C ARG A 182 16.07 0.18 16.75
N CYS A 183 16.11 -1.03 16.21
CA CYS A 183 16.25 -2.28 16.96
C CYS A 183 17.70 -2.64 17.29
N HIS A 184 18.66 -2.08 16.53
CA HIS A 184 20.11 -2.32 16.71
C HIS A 184 20.89 -1.05 16.39
N ARG A 185 22.18 -1.02 16.80
CA ARG A 185 23.07 0.10 16.42
C ARG A 185 23.19 0.29 14.90
N THR A 186 23.03 -0.80 14.16
CA THR A 186 23.12 -0.85 12.69
C THR A 186 21.80 -1.06 11.98
N TYR A 187 20.68 -1.28 12.67
CA TYR A 187 19.38 -1.57 12.03
C TYR A 187 18.25 -0.67 12.51
N LEU A 188 17.55 -0.08 11.55
CA LEU A 188 16.26 0.59 11.69
C LEU A 188 15.25 -0.16 10.83
N VAL A 189 14.16 -0.66 11.41
CA VAL A 189 13.21 -1.58 10.76
C VAL A 189 11.84 -0.94 10.58
N GLY A 190 11.20 -1.21 9.44
CA GLY A 190 9.81 -0.85 9.16
C GLY A 190 8.86 -1.88 9.78
N PHE A 191 7.90 -1.45 10.58
CA PHE A 191 6.96 -2.37 11.24
C PHE A 191 6.05 -3.11 10.26
N ARG A 192 5.75 -2.51 9.11
CA ARG A 192 4.85 -3.05 8.08
C ARG A 192 5.29 -4.41 7.57
N HIS A 193 6.59 -4.60 7.40
CA HIS A 193 7.20 -5.78 6.78
C HIS A 193 7.58 -6.88 7.78
N ILE A 194 7.30 -6.69 9.07
CA ILE A 194 7.68 -7.67 10.09
C ILE A 194 6.68 -8.82 10.12
N VAL A 195 7.17 -10.03 9.86
CA VAL A 195 6.42 -11.29 9.96
C VAL A 195 6.51 -11.88 11.36
N SER A 196 7.72 -11.92 11.92
CA SER A 196 7.95 -12.46 13.27
C SER A 196 9.24 -11.92 13.89
N HIS A 197 9.43 -12.12 15.17
CA HIS A 197 10.67 -11.77 15.86
C HIS A 197 11.01 -12.79 16.94
N THR A 198 12.30 -12.92 17.21
CA THR A 198 12.86 -13.69 18.33
C THR A 198 13.48 -12.73 19.37
N SER A 199 14.31 -13.26 20.26
CA SER A 199 15.14 -12.46 21.17
C SER A 199 16.40 -11.90 20.53
N THR A 200 16.75 -12.31 19.31
CA THR A 200 18.00 -11.97 18.63
C THR A 200 17.81 -11.36 17.25
N ASP A 201 16.68 -11.62 16.61
CA ASP A 201 16.42 -11.22 15.23
C ASP A 201 14.95 -10.92 14.95
N ILE A 202 14.72 -10.19 13.87
CA ILE A 202 13.43 -9.84 13.30
C ILE A 202 13.39 -10.42 11.88
N LEU A 203 12.35 -11.18 11.54
CA LEU A 203 12.11 -11.75 10.22
C LEU A 203 11.14 -10.87 9.43
N PHE A 204 11.47 -10.58 8.18
CA PHE A 204 10.64 -9.81 7.27
C PHE A 204 9.92 -10.71 6.24
N ASP A 205 8.93 -10.15 5.56
CA ASP A 205 8.13 -10.78 4.49
C ASP A 205 8.98 -11.22 3.29
N ASN A 206 10.05 -10.49 2.97
CA ASN A 206 11.06 -10.88 1.97
C ASN A 206 12.02 -11.99 2.43
N LYS A 207 11.80 -12.61 3.61
CA LYS A 207 12.60 -13.67 4.24
C LYS A 207 13.99 -13.23 4.74
N GLU A 208 14.34 -11.98 4.62
CA GLU A 208 15.57 -11.42 5.22
C GLU A 208 15.39 -11.21 6.73
N ARG A 209 16.51 -10.96 7.43
CA ARG A 209 16.52 -10.77 8.89
C ARG A 209 17.35 -9.57 9.30
N ALA A 210 16.92 -8.87 10.33
CA ALA A 210 17.70 -7.86 11.02
C ALA A 210 17.97 -8.27 12.46
N LEU A 211 19.15 -7.89 12.98
CA LEU A 211 19.49 -8.12 14.37
C LEU A 211 18.73 -7.17 15.31
N ILE A 212 18.35 -7.69 16.48
CA ILE A 212 17.81 -6.87 17.57
C ILE A 212 18.74 -6.96 18.79
N SER A 213 19.09 -5.83 19.38
CA SER A 213 19.90 -5.83 20.59
C SER A 213 19.06 -6.15 21.83
N ARG A 214 19.66 -6.86 22.80
CA ARG A 214 18.96 -7.33 24.02
C ARG A 214 18.21 -6.20 24.76
N VAL A 215 18.83 -5.02 24.87
CA VAL A 215 18.23 -3.86 25.53
C VAL A 215 17.07 -3.25 24.76
N LYS A 216 16.94 -3.55 23.47
CA LYS A 216 15.88 -3.04 22.60
C LYS A 216 14.66 -3.98 22.48
N ILE A 217 14.73 -5.22 22.98
CA ILE A 217 13.65 -6.21 22.85
C ILE A 217 12.35 -5.72 23.51
N SER A 218 12.41 -5.28 24.76
CA SER A 218 11.22 -4.83 25.50
C SER A 218 10.60 -3.56 24.90
N PRO A 219 11.37 -2.48 24.62
CA PRO A 219 10.85 -1.31 23.88
C PRO A 219 10.28 -1.67 22.51
N PHE A 220 10.94 -2.55 21.75
CA PHE A 220 10.46 -3.01 20.44
C PHE A 220 9.09 -3.68 20.54
N LYS A 221 8.94 -4.65 21.45
CA LYS A 221 7.66 -5.35 21.65
C LYS A 221 6.52 -4.37 21.93
N LYS A 222 6.76 -3.38 22.79
CA LYS A 222 5.77 -2.35 23.12
C LYS A 222 5.42 -1.51 21.89
N ALA A 223 6.41 -1.04 21.14
CA ALA A 223 6.20 -0.23 19.95
C ALA A 223 5.48 -1.03 18.85
N PHE A 224 5.90 -2.26 18.58
CA PHE A 224 5.28 -3.15 17.59
C PHE A 224 3.84 -3.52 17.97
N THR A 225 3.56 -3.82 19.24
CA THR A 225 2.19 -4.06 19.70
C THR A 225 1.29 -2.84 19.49
N ASN A 226 1.80 -1.63 19.76
CA ASN A 226 1.07 -0.39 19.53
C ASN A 226 0.80 -0.17 18.03
N TYR A 227 1.78 -0.47 17.16
CA TYR A 227 1.61 -0.43 15.71
C TYR A 227 0.50 -1.39 15.25
N ILE A 228 0.54 -2.65 15.68
CA ILE A 228 -0.48 -3.65 15.34
C ILE A 228 -1.87 -3.24 15.81
N LYS A 229 -2.00 -2.73 17.04
CA LYS A 229 -3.29 -2.23 17.53
C LYS A 229 -3.85 -1.12 16.66
N ARG A 230 -3.04 -0.13 16.28
CA ARG A 230 -3.46 0.96 15.37
C ARG A 230 -3.84 0.45 13.99
N TYR A 231 -3.10 -0.53 13.48
CA TYR A 231 -3.34 -1.12 12.18
C TYR A 231 -4.64 -1.95 12.15
N ASN A 232 -4.91 -2.75 13.20
CA ASN A 232 -6.14 -3.54 13.33
C ASN A 232 -7.36 -2.64 13.57
N PHE A 233 -7.22 -1.55 14.32
CA PHE A 233 -8.29 -0.56 14.50
C PHE A 233 -8.68 0.12 13.18
N ARG A 234 -7.70 0.36 12.28
CA ARG A 234 -7.93 0.89 10.93
C ARG A 234 -8.50 -0.14 9.95
N LYS A 235 -8.31 -1.44 10.21
CA LYS A 235 -8.84 -2.52 9.35
C LYS A 235 -10.23 -3.00 9.74
N GLY A 236 -10.84 -2.51 10.83
CA GLY A 236 -12.19 -2.90 11.27
C GLY A 236 -12.31 -4.38 11.67
N ILE A 237 -11.24 -4.99 12.21
CA ILE A 237 -11.24 -6.33 12.82
C ILE A 237 -11.32 -6.17 14.34
#